data_814cecc0039536284ce6142af153312c
#
_entry.id   814cecc0039536284ce6142af153312c
#
_cell.length_a   1.000
_cell.length_b   1.000
_cell.length_c   1.000
_cell.angle_alpha   90.00
_cell.angle_beta   90.00
_cell.angle_gamma   90.00
#
_symmetry.space_group_name_H-M   'P 1'
#
loop_
_entity.id
_entity.type
_entity.pdbx_description
1 polymer ?
#
loop_
_entity_poly.entity_id
_entity_poly.type
_entity_poly.pdbx_seq_one_letter_code
_entity_poly.pdbx_strand_id
1 'polypeptide(L)'
;VTLKPVYSIYEAYHSFALGADVGAHYQTRDSTFQLGLSLQNIGWQVKGFYSDEGGSNHEMLPINLQLGLSYRVAHAPLRFSMTIHNMQQWNLGYEVTNRADVSSLTDESKPVQWYDMMFRHTIFAVDVVPKSERFYLTISYNHRRRAEMNLIDQRSLAGFAFGAGVRIYKFRLGFAMSQMTKSNFS
;
A
#
# COMPACT_ATOMS: atom_id res chain seq x y z
N VAL A 1 12.09 -2.84 15.53
CA VAL A 1 10.89 -2.43 16.26
C VAL A 1 10.82 -0.91 16.25
N THR A 2 9.65 -0.35 15.96
CA THR A 2 9.39 1.09 15.98
C THR A 2 8.20 1.37 16.88
N LEU A 3 8.30 2.37 17.76
CA LEU A 3 7.17 2.86 18.56
C LEU A 3 6.64 4.14 17.92
N LYS A 4 5.33 4.26 17.85
CA LYS A 4 4.62 5.37 17.18
C LYS A 4 3.60 6.00 18.14
N PRO A 5 3.92 7.07 18.84
CA PRO A 5 2.90 7.91 19.42
C PRO A 5 2.21 8.71 18.31
N VAL A 6 0.90 8.69 18.27
CA VAL A 6 0.09 9.42 17.29
C VAL A 6 -0.83 10.36 18.04
N TYR A 7 -0.70 11.65 17.76
CA TYR A 7 -1.55 12.70 18.32
C TYR A 7 -2.29 13.38 17.17
N SER A 8 -3.61 13.41 17.26
CA SER A 8 -4.49 14.01 16.26
C SER A 8 -5.36 15.09 16.89
N ILE A 9 -5.47 16.21 16.20
CA ILE A 9 -6.34 17.31 16.57
C ILE A 9 -7.32 17.53 15.41
N TYR A 10 -8.59 17.58 15.73
CA TYR A 10 -9.63 17.96 14.79
C TYR A 10 -10.55 18.98 15.48
N GLU A 11 -10.44 20.25 15.06
CA GLU A 11 -11.10 21.40 15.70
C GLU A 11 -10.82 21.45 17.24
N ALA A 12 -11.85 21.25 18.06
CA ALA A 12 -11.76 21.22 19.52
C ALA A 12 -11.48 19.83 20.09
N TYR A 13 -11.43 18.79 19.24
CA TYR A 13 -11.29 17.40 19.66
C TYR A 13 -9.85 16.91 19.48
N HIS A 14 -9.34 16.15 20.46
CA HIS A 14 -8.02 15.55 20.39
C HIS A 14 -8.10 14.05 20.63
N SER A 15 -7.26 13.32 19.92
CA SER A 15 -7.10 11.88 20.07
C SER A 15 -5.62 11.56 20.28
N PHE A 16 -5.35 10.56 21.09
CA PHE A 16 -4.00 10.03 21.30
C PHE A 16 -4.00 8.51 21.15
N ALA A 17 -3.10 8.00 20.32
CA ALA A 17 -2.92 6.58 20.12
C ALA A 17 -1.46 6.18 20.29
N LEU A 18 -1.25 4.96 20.73
CA LEU A 18 0.06 4.32 20.78
C LEU A 18 0.07 3.10 19.87
N GLY A 19 1.01 3.07 18.96
CA GLY A 19 1.23 1.96 18.04
C GLY A 19 2.67 1.48 18.06
N ALA A 20 2.87 0.25 17.63
CA ALA A 20 4.18 -0.34 17.41
C ALA A 20 4.23 -1.06 16.06
N ASP A 21 5.41 -1.04 15.45
CA ASP A 21 5.71 -1.87 14.28
C ASP A 21 6.82 -2.84 14.62
N VAL A 22 6.69 -4.07 14.14
CA VAL A 22 7.72 -5.11 14.25
C VAL A 22 8.01 -5.62 12.85
N GLY A 23 9.29 -5.76 12.53
CA GLY A 23 9.70 -6.30 11.23
C GLY A 23 10.93 -7.17 11.34
N ALA A 24 11.01 -8.13 10.42
CA ALA A 24 12.18 -8.99 10.22
C ALA A 24 12.57 -8.93 8.74
N HIS A 25 13.87 -8.94 8.49
CA HIS A 25 14.43 -8.92 7.15
C HIS A 25 15.52 -9.96 7.03
N TYR A 26 15.44 -10.75 5.97
CA TYR A 26 16.46 -11.72 5.58
C TYR A 26 17.02 -11.34 4.22
N GLN A 27 18.33 -11.41 4.08
CA GLN A 27 19.03 -11.14 2.83
C GLN A 27 20.12 -12.19 2.63
N THR A 28 20.20 -12.73 1.41
CA THR A 28 21.32 -13.62 1.04
C THR A 28 22.64 -12.84 0.99
N ARG A 29 23.76 -13.54 1.16
CA ARG A 29 25.09 -12.91 1.19
C ARG A 29 25.44 -12.14 -0.08
N ASP A 30 24.98 -12.61 -1.22
CA ASP A 30 25.14 -11.99 -2.53
C ASP A 30 24.10 -10.89 -2.84
N SER A 31 23.20 -10.63 -1.89
CA SER A 31 22.11 -9.66 -2.04
C SER A 31 21.17 -9.94 -3.23
N THR A 32 21.19 -11.18 -3.73
CA THR A 32 20.35 -11.59 -4.86
C THR A 32 18.91 -11.75 -4.45
N PHE A 33 18.66 -12.35 -3.27
CA PHE A 33 17.32 -12.57 -2.75
C PHE A 33 17.15 -11.85 -1.41
N GLN A 34 16.00 -11.21 -1.24
CA GLN A 34 15.62 -10.55 0.00
C GLN A 34 14.19 -10.91 0.36
N LEU A 35 13.94 -11.14 1.63
CA LEU A 35 12.65 -11.43 2.22
C LEU A 35 12.43 -10.47 3.38
N GLY A 36 11.27 -9.82 3.43
CA GLY A 36 10.88 -8.94 4.52
C GLY A 36 9.49 -9.31 5.03
N LEU A 37 9.33 -9.35 6.34
CA LEU A 37 8.05 -9.50 7.00
C LEU A 37 7.86 -8.31 7.94
N SER A 38 6.72 -7.65 7.89
CA SER A 38 6.41 -6.56 8.81
C SER A 38 4.98 -6.63 9.31
N LEU A 39 4.80 -6.39 10.60
CA LEU A 39 3.52 -6.24 11.26
C LEU A 39 3.46 -4.81 11.78
N GLN A 40 2.54 -4.01 11.23
CA GLN A 40 2.46 -2.58 11.45
C GLN A 40 1.19 -2.21 12.21
N ASN A 41 1.26 -1.08 12.93
CA ASN A 41 0.15 -0.49 13.65
C ASN A 41 -0.46 -1.41 14.73
N ILE A 42 0.37 -2.16 15.43
CA ILE A 42 -0.06 -2.91 16.60
C ILE A 42 -0.29 -1.91 17.73
N GLY A 43 -1.54 -1.61 18.06
CA GLY A 43 -1.82 -0.63 19.09
C GLY A 43 -3.29 -0.22 19.14
N TRP A 44 -3.56 0.76 19.99
CA TRP A 44 -4.92 1.25 20.21
C TRP A 44 -4.92 2.75 20.55
N GLN A 45 -6.07 3.35 20.42
CA GLN A 45 -6.32 4.69 20.94
C GLN A 45 -6.37 4.67 22.46
N VAL A 46 -5.48 5.40 23.09
CA VAL A 46 -5.48 5.62 24.55
C VAL A 46 -6.55 6.65 24.92
N LYS A 47 -6.74 7.66 24.05
CA LYS A 47 -7.77 8.67 24.16
C LYS A 47 -8.44 8.83 22.79
N GLY A 48 -9.71 8.44 22.69
CA GLY A 48 -10.54 8.63 21.49
C GLY A 48 -11.00 10.10 21.36
N PHE A 49 -11.57 10.41 20.20
CA PHE A 49 -12.31 11.67 20.05
C PHE A 49 -13.54 11.64 20.97
N TYR A 50 -13.82 12.75 21.60
CA TYR A 50 -14.96 12.87 22.51
C TYR A 50 -16.27 12.71 21.73
N SER A 51 -17.17 11.85 22.19
CA SER A 51 -18.54 11.81 21.71
C SER A 51 -19.45 12.44 22.74
N ASP A 52 -20.43 13.25 22.32
CA ASP A 52 -21.36 13.98 23.19
C ASP A 52 -22.21 13.06 24.09
N GLU A 53 -22.22 11.76 23.84
CA GLU A 53 -22.92 10.74 24.66
C GLU A 53 -22.06 10.14 25.79
N GLY A 54 -20.93 10.76 26.12
CA GLY A 54 -20.12 10.40 27.30
C GLY A 54 -19.28 9.12 27.18
N GLY A 55 -19.17 8.52 26.00
CA GLY A 55 -18.34 7.35 25.73
C GLY A 55 -17.05 7.71 24.98
N SER A 56 -15.90 7.41 25.56
CA SER A 56 -14.63 7.44 24.86
C SER A 56 -14.50 6.16 24.00
N ASN A 57 -14.65 6.28 22.69
CA ASN A 57 -14.40 5.16 21.77
C ASN A 57 -12.90 4.90 21.70
N HIS A 58 -12.49 3.76 22.22
CA HIS A 58 -11.12 3.26 22.11
C HIS A 58 -11.07 2.28 20.94
N GLU A 59 -10.55 2.73 19.81
CA GLU A 59 -10.44 1.90 18.61
C GLU A 59 -9.02 1.31 18.50
N MET A 60 -8.95 0.08 18.00
CA MET A 60 -7.67 -0.50 17.62
C MET A 60 -7.15 0.18 16.36
N LEU A 61 -5.85 0.42 16.31
CA LEU A 61 -5.21 0.89 15.09
C LEU A 61 -5.35 -0.17 13.99
N PRO A 62 -5.48 0.23 12.71
CA PRO A 62 -5.60 -0.70 11.61
C PRO A 62 -4.30 -1.48 11.42
N ILE A 63 -4.26 -2.69 11.98
CA ILE A 63 -3.13 -3.60 11.85
C ILE A 63 -2.89 -3.93 10.37
N ASN A 64 -1.64 -3.99 9.95
CA ASN A 64 -1.27 -4.35 8.60
C ASN A 64 -0.10 -5.34 8.60
N LEU A 65 -0.39 -6.57 8.21
CA LEU A 65 0.62 -7.61 8.01
C LEU A 65 1.07 -7.61 6.55
N GLN A 66 2.38 -7.44 6.34
CA GLN A 66 2.99 -7.35 5.02
C GLN A 66 4.13 -8.34 4.86
N LEU A 67 4.22 -8.92 3.65
CA LEU A 67 5.32 -9.76 3.21
C LEU A 67 5.93 -9.14 1.95
N GLY A 68 7.23 -8.91 1.96
CA GLY A 68 7.99 -8.40 0.82
C GLY A 68 8.99 -9.42 0.31
N LEU A 69 9.05 -9.61 -1.00
CA LEU A 69 10.02 -10.44 -1.70
C LEU A 69 10.74 -9.58 -2.72
N SER A 70 12.05 -9.77 -2.86
CA SER A 70 12.84 -9.10 -3.89
C SER A 70 13.92 -10.03 -4.43
N TYR A 71 14.04 -10.05 -5.75
CA TYR A 71 15.03 -10.86 -6.46
C TYR A 71 15.80 -9.99 -7.46
N ARG A 72 17.12 -9.96 -7.33
CA ARG A 72 18.02 -9.24 -8.24
C ARG A 72 18.64 -10.21 -9.22
N VAL A 73 18.52 -9.93 -10.51
CA VAL A 73 19.12 -10.77 -11.56
C VAL A 73 20.63 -10.54 -11.58
N ALA A 74 21.41 -11.64 -11.51
CA ALA A 74 22.86 -11.57 -11.35
C ALA A 74 23.59 -10.85 -12.50
N HIS A 75 23.12 -11.01 -13.73
CA HIS A 75 23.79 -10.49 -14.92
C HIS A 75 23.04 -9.34 -15.61
N ALA A 76 21.94 -8.87 -15.01
CA ALA A 76 21.17 -7.74 -15.53
C ALA A 76 20.94 -6.70 -14.43
N PRO A 77 20.81 -5.42 -14.79
CA PRO A 77 20.52 -4.37 -13.83
C PRO A 77 19.04 -4.37 -13.40
N LEU A 78 18.44 -5.54 -13.27
CA LEU A 78 17.02 -5.71 -12.97
C LEU A 78 16.82 -6.32 -11.59
N ARG A 79 15.86 -5.76 -10.87
CA ARG A 79 15.34 -6.30 -9.62
C ARG A 79 13.83 -6.41 -9.70
N PHE A 80 13.30 -7.57 -9.44
CA PHE A 80 11.88 -7.83 -9.32
C PHE A 80 11.50 -7.78 -7.85
N SER A 81 10.41 -7.11 -7.54
CA SER A 81 9.90 -7.03 -6.17
C SER A 81 8.41 -7.33 -6.16
N MET A 82 7.98 -8.02 -5.13
CA MET A 82 6.58 -8.33 -4.87
C MET A 82 6.29 -8.02 -3.40
N THR A 83 5.23 -7.30 -3.15
CA THR A 83 4.76 -7.01 -1.79
C THR A 83 3.33 -7.48 -1.66
N ILE A 84 3.07 -8.29 -0.65
CA ILE A 84 1.73 -8.71 -0.26
C ILE A 84 1.39 -7.92 1.00
N HIS A 85 0.28 -7.21 0.99
CA HIS A 85 -0.15 -6.35 2.09
C HIS A 85 -1.56 -6.72 2.58
N ASN A 86 -1.92 -6.27 3.79
CA ASN A 86 -3.22 -6.54 4.42
C ASN A 86 -3.54 -8.05 4.54
N MET A 87 -2.52 -8.88 4.81
CA MET A 87 -2.69 -10.33 4.92
C MET A 87 -3.61 -10.76 6.06
N GLN A 88 -3.83 -9.90 7.04
CA GLN A 88 -4.75 -10.14 8.16
C GLN A 88 -6.24 -10.04 7.76
N GLN A 89 -6.55 -9.41 6.64
CA GLN A 89 -7.91 -9.21 6.17
C GLN A 89 -8.02 -9.69 4.72
N TRP A 90 -8.49 -10.90 4.51
CA TRP A 90 -8.57 -11.48 3.17
C TRP A 90 -9.56 -10.76 2.25
N ASN A 91 -10.70 -10.32 2.78
CA ASN A 91 -11.72 -9.64 1.98
C ASN A 91 -11.41 -8.14 1.85
N LEU A 92 -10.79 -7.75 0.75
CA LEU A 92 -10.58 -6.35 0.33
C LEU A 92 -11.58 -5.93 -0.76
N GLY A 93 -12.63 -6.70 -0.98
CA GLY A 93 -13.70 -6.37 -1.91
C GLY A 93 -14.50 -5.17 -1.39
N TYR A 94 -14.44 -4.06 -2.08
CA TYR A 94 -15.39 -2.98 -1.90
C TYR A 94 -16.58 -3.28 -2.83
N GLU A 95 -17.72 -3.60 -2.25
CA GLU A 95 -18.96 -3.61 -3.02
C GLU A 95 -19.28 -2.15 -3.36
N VAL A 96 -18.95 -1.76 -4.60
CA VAL A 96 -19.43 -0.50 -5.15
C VAL A 96 -20.93 -0.70 -5.37
N THR A 97 -21.71 -0.41 -4.36
CA THR A 97 -23.14 -0.21 -4.54
C THR A 97 -23.27 1.05 -5.37
N ASN A 98 -23.39 0.88 -6.69
CA ASN A 98 -23.69 1.98 -7.60
C ASN A 98 -25.01 2.58 -7.17
N ARG A 99 -24.97 3.65 -6.42
CA ARG A 99 -26.13 4.42 -5.94
C ARG A 99 -26.92 5.10 -7.07
N ALA A 100 -26.48 4.93 -8.32
CA ALA A 100 -27.08 5.58 -9.47
C ALA A 100 -28.24 4.79 -10.12
N ASP A 101 -28.37 3.49 -9.88
CA ASP A 101 -29.41 2.67 -10.48
C ASP A 101 -30.27 1.97 -9.42
N VAL A 102 -31.12 2.76 -8.75
CA VAL A 102 -32.20 2.22 -7.89
C VAL A 102 -33.29 1.51 -8.71
N SER A 103 -33.16 1.44 -10.02
CA SER A 103 -34.16 0.88 -10.93
C SER A 103 -33.86 -0.56 -11.42
N SER A 104 -32.75 -1.15 -11.11
CA SER A 104 -32.48 -2.56 -11.43
C SER A 104 -32.22 -3.37 -10.16
N LEU A 105 -33.28 -3.84 -9.54
CA LEU A 105 -33.30 -4.77 -8.40
C LEU A 105 -32.74 -6.18 -8.72
N THR A 106 -31.95 -6.33 -9.78
CA THR A 106 -31.45 -7.62 -10.26
C THR A 106 -30.01 -7.57 -10.76
N ASP A 107 -29.18 -6.64 -10.29
CA ASP A 107 -27.76 -6.78 -10.59
C ASP A 107 -27.11 -7.62 -9.49
N GLU A 108 -27.03 -8.93 -9.78
CA GLU A 108 -26.23 -9.88 -9.01
C GLU A 108 -24.81 -9.34 -8.98
N SER A 109 -24.39 -8.81 -7.85
CA SER A 109 -23.00 -8.47 -7.59
C SER A 109 -22.18 -9.74 -7.79
N LYS A 110 -21.52 -9.85 -8.95
CA LYS A 110 -20.69 -11.02 -9.27
C LYS A 110 -19.67 -11.20 -8.14
N PRO A 111 -19.67 -12.35 -7.48
CA PRO A 111 -18.75 -12.57 -6.36
C PRO A 111 -17.31 -12.36 -6.87
N VAL A 112 -16.56 -11.53 -6.17
CA VAL A 112 -15.15 -11.28 -6.50
C VAL A 112 -14.43 -12.62 -6.47
N GLN A 113 -13.82 -12.99 -7.60
CA GLN A 113 -13.17 -14.30 -7.71
C GLN A 113 -11.93 -14.34 -6.83
N TRP A 114 -11.62 -15.49 -6.24
CA TRP A 114 -10.53 -15.66 -5.27
C TRP A 114 -9.16 -15.18 -5.80
N TYR A 115 -8.89 -15.34 -7.09
CA TYR A 115 -7.66 -14.87 -7.71
C TYR A 115 -7.59 -13.33 -7.83
N ASP A 116 -8.71 -12.67 -8.13
CA ASP A 116 -8.77 -11.20 -8.13
C ASP A 116 -8.48 -10.67 -6.73
N MET A 117 -9.03 -11.34 -5.70
CA MET A 117 -8.77 -11.01 -4.31
C MET A 117 -7.27 -11.16 -3.97
N MET A 118 -6.63 -12.23 -4.41
CA MET A 118 -5.20 -12.45 -4.23
C MET A 118 -4.36 -11.34 -4.89
N PHE A 119 -4.72 -10.93 -6.11
CA PHE A 119 -4.04 -9.83 -6.80
C PHE A 119 -4.27 -8.48 -6.13
N ARG A 120 -5.40 -8.25 -5.47
CA ARG A 120 -5.66 -7.01 -4.70
C ARG A 120 -4.71 -6.87 -3.50
N HIS A 121 -4.23 -7.97 -2.96
CA HIS A 121 -3.21 -7.95 -1.90
C HIS A 121 -1.80 -7.73 -2.42
N THR A 122 -1.58 -7.81 -3.74
CA THR A 122 -0.24 -7.89 -4.30
C THR A 122 0.12 -6.62 -5.07
N ILE A 123 1.34 -6.12 -4.81
CA ILE A 123 1.98 -5.05 -5.57
C ILE A 123 3.22 -5.63 -6.21
N PHE A 124 3.34 -5.49 -7.53
CA PHE A 124 4.53 -5.88 -8.27
C PHE A 124 5.36 -4.65 -8.62
N ALA A 125 6.67 -4.79 -8.57
CA ALA A 125 7.58 -3.76 -9.04
C ALA A 125 8.77 -4.34 -9.77
N VAL A 126 9.24 -3.60 -10.75
CA VAL A 126 10.46 -3.88 -11.49
C VAL A 126 11.35 -2.63 -11.39
N ASP A 127 12.55 -2.83 -10.89
CA ASP A 127 13.54 -1.77 -10.77
C ASP A 127 14.68 -2.04 -11.75
N VAL A 128 15.13 -1.00 -12.41
CA VAL A 128 16.40 -0.97 -13.14
C VAL A 128 17.43 -0.32 -12.23
N VAL A 129 18.34 -1.14 -11.69
CA VAL A 129 19.39 -0.70 -10.74
C VAL A 129 20.75 -1.14 -11.27
N PRO A 130 21.51 -0.26 -11.95
CA PRO A 130 22.85 -0.58 -12.40
C PRO A 130 23.79 -0.95 -11.24
N LYS A 131 24.87 -1.66 -11.53
CA LYS A 131 25.89 -2.02 -10.53
C LYS A 131 26.50 -0.81 -9.80
N SER A 132 26.54 0.35 -10.44
CA SER A 132 27.02 1.60 -9.81
C SER A 132 26.07 2.16 -8.76
N GLU A 133 24.80 1.71 -8.73
CA GLU A 133 23.74 2.23 -7.85
C GLU A 133 23.57 3.77 -7.85
N ARG A 134 24.07 4.41 -8.91
CA ARG A 134 24.01 5.88 -9.04
C ARG A 134 22.63 6.38 -9.43
N PHE A 135 21.86 5.57 -10.15
CA PHE A 135 20.48 5.87 -10.49
C PHE A 135 19.63 4.61 -10.40
N TYR A 136 18.35 4.80 -10.27
CA TYR A 136 17.37 3.73 -10.37
C TYR A 136 16.11 4.23 -11.09
N LEU A 137 15.45 3.33 -11.78
CA LEU A 137 14.14 3.52 -12.36
C LEU A 137 13.24 2.41 -11.84
N THR A 138 12.04 2.76 -11.41
CA THR A 138 11.07 1.81 -10.86
C THR A 138 9.76 1.92 -11.61
N ILE A 139 9.19 0.81 -11.96
CA ILE A 139 7.80 0.70 -12.42
C ILE A 139 7.09 -0.24 -11.48
N SER A 140 5.97 0.16 -10.92
CA SER A 140 5.17 -0.67 -10.05
C SER A 140 3.71 -0.73 -10.49
N TYR A 141 3.06 -1.83 -10.16
CA TYR A 141 1.67 -2.09 -10.47
C TYR A 141 0.93 -2.57 -9.22
N ASN A 142 -0.15 -1.88 -8.88
CA ASN A 142 -1.04 -2.19 -7.78
C ASN A 142 -2.44 -2.51 -8.34
N HIS A 143 -2.80 -3.78 -8.31
CA HIS A 143 -4.07 -4.26 -8.86
C HIS A 143 -5.28 -3.72 -8.09
N ARG A 144 -5.19 -3.62 -6.76
CA ARG A 144 -6.26 -3.05 -5.92
C ARG A 144 -6.57 -1.62 -6.34
N ARG A 145 -5.55 -0.76 -6.47
CA ARG A 145 -5.73 0.62 -6.90
C ARG A 145 -6.38 0.71 -8.28
N ARG A 146 -5.99 -0.18 -9.19
CA ARG A 146 -6.62 -0.26 -10.51
C ARG A 146 -8.09 -0.64 -10.41
N ALA A 147 -8.43 -1.64 -9.61
CA ALA A 147 -9.81 -2.09 -9.43
C ALA A 147 -10.71 -1.02 -8.77
N GLU A 148 -10.19 -0.30 -7.78
CA GLU A 148 -10.91 0.75 -7.06
C GLU A 148 -11.08 2.06 -7.87
N MET A 149 -10.13 2.36 -8.77
CA MET A 149 -10.11 3.61 -9.54
C MET A 149 -10.53 3.46 -11.01
N ASN A 150 -10.92 2.26 -11.43
CA ASN A 150 -11.36 2.00 -12.77
C ASN A 150 -12.83 2.44 -12.93
N LEU A 151 -13.04 3.67 -13.36
CA LEU A 151 -14.35 4.14 -13.75
C LEU A 151 -14.76 3.48 -15.08
N ILE A 152 -15.99 3.00 -15.13
CA ILE A 152 -16.63 2.39 -16.30
C ILE A 152 -16.47 3.34 -17.49
N ASP A 153 -15.74 3.08 -18.49
CA ASP A 153 -15.57 3.87 -19.74
C ASP A 153 -14.29 4.69 -19.91
N GLN A 154 -13.35 4.68 -18.99
CA GLN A 154 -12.13 5.48 -19.20
C GLN A 154 -10.85 4.63 -19.03
N ARG A 155 -10.08 4.51 -20.11
CA ARG A 155 -8.74 3.93 -20.04
C ARG A 155 -7.84 4.87 -19.21
N SER A 156 -7.35 4.39 -18.07
CA SER A 156 -6.44 5.13 -17.21
C SER A 156 -5.21 4.28 -16.88
N LEU A 157 -4.10 4.93 -16.53
CA LEU A 157 -2.91 4.29 -15.96
C LEU A 157 -3.06 4.06 -14.44
N ALA A 158 -4.30 4.13 -13.92
CA ALA A 158 -4.56 3.83 -12.51
C ALA A 158 -3.99 2.47 -12.12
N GLY A 159 -3.34 2.41 -10.99
CA GLY A 159 -2.63 1.22 -10.53
C GLY A 159 -1.14 1.18 -10.92
N PHE A 160 -0.70 1.94 -11.92
CA PHE A 160 0.71 2.09 -12.23
C PHE A 160 1.33 3.27 -11.48
N ALA A 161 2.58 3.09 -11.03
CA ALA A 161 3.40 4.16 -10.52
C ALA A 161 4.82 4.03 -11.10
N PHE A 162 5.44 5.17 -11.33
CA PHE A 162 6.78 5.30 -11.90
C PHE A 162 7.64 6.06 -10.91
N GLY A 163 8.85 5.58 -10.72
CA GLY A 163 9.84 6.22 -9.87
C GLY A 163 11.17 6.34 -10.57
N ALA A 164 11.88 7.41 -10.30
CA ALA A 164 13.26 7.59 -10.73
C ALA A 164 14.06 8.24 -9.62
N GLY A 165 15.30 7.85 -9.46
CA GLY A 165 16.17 8.48 -8.50
C GLY A 165 17.62 8.43 -8.91
N VAL A 166 18.38 9.39 -8.40
CA VAL A 166 19.80 9.53 -8.64
C VAL A 166 20.54 9.74 -7.31
N ARG A 167 21.69 9.08 -7.19
CA ARG A 167 22.61 9.24 -6.07
C ARG A 167 23.88 9.90 -6.53
N ILE A 168 24.10 11.12 -6.04
CA ILE A 168 25.29 11.93 -6.33
C ILE A 168 26.03 12.12 -5.03
N TYR A 169 27.15 11.39 -4.85
CA TYR A 169 27.97 11.41 -3.65
C TYR A 169 27.16 11.13 -2.37
N LYS A 170 26.89 12.13 -1.54
CA LYS A 170 26.10 12.02 -0.29
C LYS A 170 24.63 12.36 -0.47
N PHE A 171 24.22 12.89 -1.63
CA PHE A 171 22.86 13.30 -1.89
C PHE A 171 22.09 12.20 -2.64
N ARG A 172 20.82 12.03 -2.27
CA ARG A 172 19.85 11.21 -2.98
C ARG A 172 18.69 12.09 -3.38
N LEU A 173 18.41 12.13 -4.66
CA LEU A 173 17.22 12.78 -5.21
C LEU A 173 16.33 11.70 -5.80
N GLY A 174 15.05 11.73 -5.45
CA GLY A 174 14.07 10.79 -5.96
C GLY A 174 12.81 11.52 -6.40
N PHE A 175 12.24 11.05 -7.49
CA PHE A 175 10.96 11.48 -8.02
C PHE A 175 10.07 10.26 -8.17
N ALA A 176 8.80 10.40 -7.79
CA ALA A 176 7.80 9.37 -8.00
C ALA A 176 6.51 10.00 -8.53
N MET A 177 5.86 9.30 -9.45
CA MET A 177 4.61 9.71 -10.07
C MET A 177 3.65 8.54 -10.11
N SER A 178 2.39 8.78 -9.73
CA SER A 178 1.31 7.83 -9.90
C SER A 178 0.07 8.54 -10.40
N GLN A 179 -0.70 7.89 -11.25
CA GLN A 179 -1.97 8.41 -11.69
C GLN A 179 -3.09 7.89 -10.78
N MET A 180 -3.83 8.80 -10.16
CA MET A 180 -5.00 8.47 -9.34
C MET A 180 -6.29 8.53 -10.16
N THR A 181 -6.45 9.61 -10.93
CA THR A 181 -7.60 9.79 -11.83
C THR A 181 -7.11 10.29 -13.18
N LYS A 182 -7.98 10.34 -14.20
CA LYS A 182 -7.59 10.80 -15.55
C LYS A 182 -7.08 12.24 -15.58
N SER A 183 -7.45 13.07 -14.62
CA SER A 183 -7.11 14.50 -14.59
C SER A 183 -5.95 14.86 -13.65
N ASN A 184 -5.53 13.96 -12.76
CA ASN A 184 -4.55 14.31 -11.73
C ASN A 184 -3.38 13.32 -11.71
N PHE A 185 -2.18 13.86 -11.95
CA PHE A 185 -0.92 13.21 -11.64
C PHE A 185 -0.41 13.75 -10.30
N SER A 186 -0.01 12.90 -9.40
CA SER A 186 0.62 13.25 -8.12
C SER A 186 2.00 12.63 -7.99
#